data_fd757b0d12d0fb9812424bc941a6cc7a
#
_entry.id   fd757b0d12d0fb9812424bc941a6cc7a
#
_cell.length_a   1.000
_cell.length_b   1.000
_cell.length_c   1.000
_cell.angle_alpha   90.00
_cell.angle_beta   90.00
_cell.angle_gamma   90.00
#
_symmetry.space_group_name_H-M   'P 1'
#
loop_
_entity.id
_entity.type
_entity.pdbx_description
1 polymer ?
#
loop_
_entity_poly.entity_id
_entity_poly.type
_entity_poly.pdbx_seq_one_letter_code
_entity_poly.pdbx_strand_id
1 'polypeptide(L)'
;MELSEITKKVSELAKDTSGEMESKLKFVFQDGCVFIDDTVNPPIVNNEDIDAHCTITINNDDFKKLLDKELSSMSAFMSGKMKIDGDMTVAMKLSSMFG
;
A
#
# COMPACT_ATOMS: atom_id res chain seq x y z
N MET A 1 -12.03 9.22 0.64
CA MET A 1 -11.16 9.14 -0.54
C MET A 1 -11.63 8.02 -1.44
N GLU A 2 -11.80 8.29 -2.72
CA GLU A 2 -12.21 7.29 -3.68
C GLU A 2 -11.02 6.49 -4.20
N LEU A 3 -11.28 5.31 -4.75
CA LEU A 3 -10.23 4.42 -5.27
C LEU A 3 -9.36 5.11 -6.31
N SER A 4 -9.93 5.90 -7.20
CA SER A 4 -9.17 6.61 -8.25
C SER A 4 -8.17 7.59 -7.66
N GLU A 5 -8.54 8.31 -6.61
CA GLU A 5 -7.64 9.22 -5.91
C GLU A 5 -6.54 8.45 -5.18
N ILE A 6 -6.91 7.35 -4.53
CA ILE A 6 -5.96 6.48 -3.83
C ILE A 6 -4.94 5.92 -4.83
N THR A 7 -5.40 5.44 -5.98
CA THR A 7 -4.53 4.90 -7.01
C THR A 7 -3.52 5.92 -7.48
N LYS A 8 -3.95 7.16 -7.67
CA LYS A 8 -3.07 8.26 -8.09
C LYS A 8 -2.01 8.55 -7.03
N LYS A 9 -2.42 8.62 -5.76
CA LYS A 9 -1.49 8.87 -4.65
C LYS A 9 -0.50 7.74 -4.48
N VAL A 10 -0.97 6.50 -4.58
CA VAL A 10 -0.10 5.32 -4.50
C VAL A 10 0.89 5.29 -5.66
N SER A 11 0.46 5.68 -6.86
CA SER A 11 1.36 5.77 -8.02
C SER A 11 2.50 6.76 -7.77
N GLU A 12 2.19 7.91 -7.19
CA GLU A 12 3.20 8.92 -6.86
C GLU A 12 4.17 8.39 -5.80
N LEU A 13 3.65 7.76 -4.75
CA LEU A 13 4.48 7.17 -3.70
C LEU A 13 5.37 6.05 -4.25
N ALA A 14 4.84 5.21 -5.12
CA ALA A 14 5.59 4.10 -5.70
C ALA A 14 6.77 4.62 -6.53
N LYS A 15 6.59 5.72 -7.25
CA LYS A 15 7.68 6.35 -8.00
C LYS A 15 8.76 6.89 -7.06
N ASP A 16 8.33 7.55 -5.97
CA ASP A 16 9.27 8.15 -5.01
C ASP A 16 10.08 7.09 -4.26
N THR A 17 9.49 5.91 -4.06
CA THR A 17 10.13 4.81 -3.32
C THR A 17 10.53 3.65 -4.23
N SER A 18 10.70 3.90 -5.52
CA SER A 18 11.03 2.89 -6.52
C SER A 18 12.26 2.08 -6.10
N GLY A 19 12.12 0.75 -6.12
CA GLY A 19 13.20 -0.18 -5.78
C GLY A 19 13.34 -0.48 -4.29
N GLU A 20 12.68 0.24 -3.41
CA GLU A 20 12.81 0.02 -1.96
C GLU A 20 12.08 -1.24 -1.50
N MET A 21 10.93 -1.54 -2.08
CA MET A 21 10.14 -2.72 -1.72
C MET A 21 10.65 -3.98 -2.42
N GLU A 22 11.04 -3.87 -3.66
CA GLU A 22 11.50 -4.96 -4.52
C GLU A 22 10.55 -6.16 -4.53
N SER A 23 9.25 -5.89 -4.41
CA SER A 23 8.23 -6.91 -4.22
C SER A 23 6.92 -6.47 -4.82
N LYS A 24 5.97 -7.42 -4.91
CA LYS A 24 4.60 -7.14 -5.34
C LYS A 24 3.75 -6.93 -4.10
N LEU A 25 3.00 -5.84 -4.08
CA LEU A 25 2.18 -5.42 -2.95
C LEU A 25 0.78 -5.10 -3.44
N LYS A 26 -0.22 -5.47 -2.66
CA LYS A 26 -1.61 -5.16 -2.98
C LYS A 26 -2.30 -4.54 -1.78
N PHE A 27 -2.93 -3.39 -1.99
CA PHE A 27 -3.82 -2.78 -1.01
C PHE A 27 -5.26 -3.10 -1.38
N VAL A 28 -6.03 -3.58 -0.41
CA VAL A 28 -7.45 -3.91 -0.60
C VAL A 28 -8.30 -2.91 0.16
N PHE A 29 -9.22 -2.27 -0.55
CA PHE A 29 -10.14 -1.27 -0.04
C PHE A 29 -11.58 -1.73 -0.24
N GLN A 30 -12.53 -0.98 0.30
CA GLN A 30 -13.95 -1.30 0.18
C GLN A 30 -14.45 -1.27 -1.26
N ASP A 31 -13.89 -0.38 -2.08
CA ASP A 31 -14.31 -0.16 -3.46
C ASP A 31 -13.35 -0.75 -4.51
N GLY A 32 -12.40 -1.57 -4.10
CA GLY A 32 -11.48 -2.24 -5.01
C GLY A 32 -10.09 -2.43 -4.42
N CYS A 33 -9.09 -2.54 -5.28
CA CYS A 33 -7.72 -2.72 -4.83
C CYS A 33 -6.74 -1.92 -5.67
N VAL A 34 -5.52 -1.72 -5.13
CA VAL A 34 -4.40 -1.13 -5.83
C VAL A 34 -3.23 -2.11 -5.76
N PHE A 35 -2.77 -2.53 -6.92
CA PHE A 35 -1.64 -3.45 -7.05
C PHE A 35 -0.39 -2.67 -7.43
N ILE A 36 0.72 -2.96 -6.75
CA ILE A 36 2.03 -2.37 -7.01
C ILE A 36 3.03 -3.48 -7.32
N ASP A 37 3.71 -3.38 -8.44
CA ASP A 37 4.84 -4.25 -8.75
C ASP A 37 6.12 -3.41 -8.74
N ASP A 38 6.87 -3.49 -7.65
CA ASP A 38 8.14 -2.78 -7.47
C ASP A 38 9.35 -3.67 -7.84
N THR A 39 9.10 -4.82 -8.48
CA THR A 39 10.17 -5.67 -9.02
C THR A 39 10.67 -5.17 -10.36
N VAL A 40 9.98 -4.21 -10.95
CA VAL A 40 10.31 -3.60 -12.25
C VAL A 40 10.51 -2.10 -12.07
N ASN A 41 11.23 -1.46 -12.98
CA ASN A 41 11.53 -0.04 -12.94
C ASN A 41 11.17 0.60 -14.29
N PRO A 42 10.21 1.56 -14.34
CA PRO A 42 9.47 2.12 -13.18
C PRO A 42 8.45 1.11 -12.61
N PRO A 43 8.04 1.28 -11.36
CA PRO A 43 7.05 0.39 -10.77
C PRO A 43 5.73 0.42 -11.52
N ILE A 44 5.06 -0.72 -11.58
CA ILE A 44 3.73 -0.82 -12.18
C ILE A 44 2.69 -0.65 -11.09
N VAL A 45 1.71 0.23 -11.33
CA VAL A 45 0.58 0.45 -10.41
C VAL A 45 -0.71 0.36 -11.22
N ASN A 46 -1.62 -0.52 -10.78
CA ASN A 46 -2.92 -0.68 -11.43
C ASN A 46 -3.96 -1.16 -10.40
N ASN A 47 -5.15 -1.50 -10.87
CA ASN A 47 -6.25 -1.95 -10.01
C ASN A 47 -6.61 -3.42 -10.23
N GLU A 48 -5.68 -4.22 -10.72
CA GLU A 48 -5.91 -5.64 -10.95
C GLU A 48 -5.83 -6.41 -9.63
N ASP A 49 -6.79 -7.30 -9.43
CA ASP A 49 -6.83 -8.17 -8.25
C ASP A 49 -6.06 -9.46 -8.53
N ILE A 50 -4.74 -9.34 -8.50
CA ILE A 50 -3.83 -10.46 -8.76
C ILE A 50 -2.98 -10.73 -7.52
N ASP A 51 -2.36 -11.91 -7.48
CA ASP A 51 -1.55 -12.31 -6.34
C ASP A 51 -0.37 -11.38 -6.12
N ALA A 52 -0.07 -11.14 -4.85
CA ALA A 52 1.05 -10.31 -4.43
C ALA A 52 1.80 -11.01 -3.29
N HIS A 53 3.04 -10.59 -3.05
CA HIS A 53 3.82 -11.12 -1.95
C HIS A 53 3.23 -10.72 -0.60
N CYS A 54 2.59 -9.57 -0.54
CA CYS A 54 1.94 -9.04 0.65
C CYS A 54 0.63 -8.36 0.25
N THR A 55 -0.44 -8.65 0.99
CA THR A 55 -1.75 -8.03 0.80
C THR A 55 -2.10 -7.26 2.06
N ILE A 56 -2.46 -5.98 1.90
CA ILE A 56 -2.80 -5.10 3.01
C ILE A 56 -4.24 -4.65 2.85
N THR A 57 -5.07 -4.98 3.84
CA THR A 57 -6.48 -4.58 3.86
C THR A 57 -6.65 -3.43 4.85
N ILE A 58 -7.18 -2.33 4.35
CA ILE A 58 -7.40 -1.12 5.14
C ILE A 58 -8.56 -0.36 4.52
N ASN A 59 -9.33 0.38 5.34
CA ASN A 59 -10.40 1.19 4.77
C ASN A 59 -9.85 2.51 4.21
N ASN A 60 -10.66 3.15 3.36
CA ASN A 60 -10.23 4.34 2.64
C ASN A 60 -9.89 5.51 3.57
N ASP A 61 -10.68 5.69 4.64
CA ASP A 61 -10.47 6.78 5.58
C ASP A 61 -9.16 6.62 6.37
N ASP A 62 -8.87 5.40 6.81
CA ASP A 62 -7.64 5.12 7.53
C ASP A 62 -6.42 5.25 6.61
N PHE A 63 -6.57 4.85 5.34
CA PHE A 63 -5.50 5.02 4.37
C PHE A 63 -5.18 6.49 4.13
N LYS A 64 -6.22 7.34 4.07
CA LYS A 64 -6.04 8.79 3.97
C LYS A 64 -5.23 9.33 5.15
N LYS A 65 -5.51 8.84 6.36
CA LYS A 65 -4.75 9.22 7.56
C LYS A 65 -3.28 8.80 7.46
N LEU A 66 -3.00 7.64 6.86
CA LEU A 66 -1.62 7.23 6.59
C LEU A 66 -0.94 8.22 5.64
N LEU A 67 -1.63 8.59 4.56
CA LEU A 67 -1.09 9.54 3.58
C LEU A 67 -0.82 10.91 4.19
N ASP A 68 -1.72 11.36 5.06
CA ASP A 68 -1.60 12.65 5.73
C ASP A 68 -0.66 12.61 6.95
N LYS A 69 -0.09 11.44 7.25
CA LYS A 69 0.80 11.20 8.38
C LYS A 69 0.13 11.43 9.73
N GLU A 70 -1.19 11.34 9.77
CA GLU A 70 -1.98 11.38 11.02
C GLU A 70 -2.03 10.03 11.71
N LEU A 71 -1.70 8.96 10.98
CA LEU A 71 -1.70 7.59 11.48
C LEU A 71 -0.46 6.89 10.95
N SER A 72 0.33 6.28 11.83
CA SER A 72 1.46 5.49 11.38
C SER A 72 1.02 4.09 10.97
N SER A 73 1.77 3.45 10.07
CA SER A 73 1.47 2.08 9.66
C SER A 73 1.54 1.11 10.84
N MET A 74 2.48 1.31 11.75
CA MET A 74 2.61 0.49 12.95
C MET A 74 1.36 0.62 13.84
N SER A 75 0.90 1.85 14.09
CA SER A 75 -0.31 2.09 14.89
C SER A 75 -1.55 1.51 14.23
N ALA A 76 -1.66 1.65 12.91
CA ALA A 76 -2.79 1.09 12.16
C ALA A 76 -2.84 -0.44 12.29
N PHE A 77 -1.68 -1.09 12.17
CA PHE A 77 -1.59 -2.54 12.31
C PHE A 77 -1.93 -3.00 13.73
N MET A 78 -1.34 -2.36 14.74
CA MET A 78 -1.56 -2.74 16.14
C MET A 78 -2.98 -2.48 16.63
N SER A 79 -3.64 -1.47 16.10
CA SER A 79 -5.03 -1.15 16.48
C SER A 79 -6.07 -1.93 15.66
N GLY A 80 -5.64 -2.78 14.73
CA GLY A 80 -6.54 -3.57 13.90
C GLY A 80 -7.16 -2.82 12.73
N LYS A 81 -6.74 -1.60 12.47
CA LYS A 81 -7.21 -0.81 11.32
C LYS A 81 -6.62 -1.27 10.01
N MET A 82 -5.47 -1.92 10.07
CA MET A 82 -4.77 -2.48 8.93
C MET A 82 -4.54 -3.96 9.15
N LYS A 83 -4.89 -4.79 8.18
CA LYS A 83 -4.61 -6.22 8.19
C LYS A 83 -3.54 -6.54 7.16
N ILE A 84 -2.59 -7.37 7.55
CA ILE A 84 -1.48 -7.75 6.69
C ILE A 84 -1.53 -9.26 6.49
N ASP A 85 -1.50 -9.69 5.22
CA ASP A 85 -1.50 -11.10 4.84
C ASP A 85 -0.35 -11.33 3.86
N GLY A 86 0.50 -12.29 4.15
CA GLY A 86 1.63 -12.65 3.31
C GLY A 86 2.98 -12.30 3.93
N ASP A 87 3.91 -11.82 3.13
CA ASP A 87 5.29 -11.58 3.54
C ASP A 87 5.42 -10.37 4.47
N MET A 88 5.71 -10.65 5.74
CA MET A 88 5.87 -9.59 6.76
C MET A 88 7.08 -8.70 6.49
N THR A 89 8.10 -9.21 5.82
CA THR A 89 9.26 -8.40 5.45
C THR A 89 8.85 -7.28 4.50
N VAL A 90 7.98 -7.57 3.56
CA VAL A 90 7.41 -6.56 2.66
C VAL A 90 6.59 -5.55 3.44
N ALA A 91 5.77 -6.03 4.37
CA ALA A 91 4.96 -5.16 5.21
C ALA A 91 5.80 -4.20 6.05
N MET A 92 6.93 -4.66 6.56
CA MET A 92 7.86 -3.81 7.33
C MET A 92 8.46 -2.70 6.48
N LYS A 93 8.66 -2.94 5.18
CA LYS A 93 9.18 -1.93 4.26
C LYS A 93 8.14 -0.86 3.94
N LEU A 94 6.88 -1.12 4.27
CA LEU A 94 5.78 -0.20 4.02
C LEU A 94 5.97 1.15 4.72
N SER A 95 6.61 1.15 5.88
CA SER A 95 6.87 2.37 6.63
C SER A 95 7.74 3.37 5.85
N SER A 96 8.62 2.89 4.98
CA SER A 96 9.44 3.78 4.15
C SER A 96 8.59 4.46 3.06
N MET A 97 7.49 3.85 2.64
CA MET A 97 6.57 4.44 1.68
C MET A 97 5.73 5.55 2.30
N PHE A 98 5.33 5.40 3.56
CA PHE A 98 4.44 6.36 4.23
C PHE A 98 5.16 7.27 5.23
N GLY A 99 6.43 7.08 5.41
CA GLY A 99 7.23 7.87 6.34
C GLY A 99 7.14 7.39 7.75
#